data_e5265c7794fc213bb0d4a2bef08e361a
#
_entry.id   e5265c7794fc213bb0d4a2bef08e361a
#
_cell.length_a   1.000
_cell.length_b   1.000
_cell.length_c   1.000
_cell.angle_alpha   90.00
_cell.angle_beta   90.00
_cell.angle_gamma   90.00
#
_symmetry.space_group_name_H-M   'P 1'
#
loop_
_entity.id
_entity.type
_entity.pdbx_description
1 polymer ?
#
loop_
_entity_poly.entity_id
_entity_poly.type
_entity_poly.pdbx_seq_one_letter_code
_entity_poly.pdbx_strand_id
1 'polypeptide(L)'
;RAMSPSSKKNRSRKTVKAAGALVWRENGKHLEVLLVHRPRYDDWSIPKGKVEPCESVRTCAVREVAEETGVQLILGQPLSRVHYKIADGSRKEVHYWAARVAPDASAAVAARCAVKPASTKEIDGVEWLRVGHARKRLTYSYDRDLLGELVDLWEDGKLDTWTLVLVRHGRAVKRSVWNRPKERDKETDEATRPLTHDQGETRARALVPILAAYGVGRVLTSPWKRCVDTVAPYAAAAGLDLETAGALTEMAHAESP
;
A
#
# COMPACT_ATOMS: atom_id res chain seq x y z
N ARG A 1 17.08 49.33 30.64
CA ARG A 1 15.99 48.39 30.29
C ARG A 1 16.40 47.68 29.01
N ALA A 2 16.88 46.44 29.11
CA ALA A 2 17.22 45.60 28.00
C ALA A 2 15.94 44.92 27.46
N MET A 3 15.67 45.09 26.18
CA MET A 3 14.59 44.37 25.47
C MET A 3 15.07 42.94 25.15
N SER A 4 14.35 41.97 25.68
CA SER A 4 14.54 40.54 25.36
C SER A 4 14.11 40.23 23.90
N PRO A 5 14.87 39.44 23.16
CA PRO A 5 14.48 39.08 21.80
C PRO A 5 13.35 38.03 21.85
N SER A 6 12.24 38.39 21.19
CA SER A 6 11.09 37.53 20.96
C SER A 6 11.52 36.24 20.24
N SER A 7 11.38 35.10 20.91
CA SER A 7 11.60 33.77 20.30
C SER A 7 10.52 33.55 19.24
N LYS A 8 10.88 33.65 17.96
CA LYS A 8 10.06 33.16 16.86
C LYS A 8 9.96 31.63 17.00
N LYS A 9 8.83 31.15 17.54
CA LYS A 9 8.47 29.71 17.52
C LYS A 9 8.52 29.25 16.06
N ASN A 10 9.51 28.44 15.75
CA ASN A 10 9.64 27.75 14.47
C ASN A 10 8.48 26.73 14.36
N ARG A 11 7.33 27.17 13.83
CA ARG A 11 6.22 26.26 13.50
C ARG A 11 6.73 25.34 12.40
N SER A 12 7.07 24.11 12.75
CA SER A 12 7.33 23.07 11.76
C SER A 12 6.15 23.04 10.78
N ARG A 13 6.40 23.41 9.53
CA ARG A 13 5.35 23.45 8.49
C ARG A 13 4.81 22.05 8.32
N LYS A 14 3.51 21.87 8.54
CA LYS A 14 2.80 20.58 8.44
C LYS A 14 2.97 20.03 7.04
N THR A 15 3.42 18.78 6.92
CA THR A 15 3.45 18.06 5.64
C THR A 15 2.14 17.31 5.48
N VAL A 16 1.43 17.58 4.39
CA VAL A 16 0.23 16.85 3.97
C VAL A 16 0.68 15.67 3.12
N LYS A 17 0.44 14.45 3.58
CA LYS A 17 0.69 13.25 2.80
C LYS A 17 -0.49 12.93 1.90
N ALA A 18 -0.19 12.49 0.69
CA ALA A 18 -1.15 12.01 -0.29
C ALA A 18 -0.58 10.78 -0.99
N ALA A 19 -1.44 10.02 -1.65
CA ALA A 19 -1.02 8.89 -2.44
C ALA A 19 -1.93 8.70 -3.64
N GLY A 20 -1.40 8.09 -4.69
CA GLY A 20 -2.13 7.75 -5.92
C GLY A 20 -1.40 6.66 -6.69
N ALA A 21 -1.95 6.29 -7.83
CA ALA A 21 -1.32 5.34 -8.71
C ALA A 21 -1.51 5.69 -10.18
N LEU A 22 -0.45 5.51 -10.97
CA LEU A 22 -0.52 5.53 -12.42
C LEU A 22 -0.95 4.14 -12.88
N VAL A 23 -2.27 4.00 -13.09
CA VAL A 23 -2.86 2.73 -13.52
C VAL A 23 -2.61 2.54 -15.01
N TRP A 24 -2.08 1.40 -15.36
CA TRP A 24 -1.70 1.08 -16.72
C TRP A 24 -2.31 -0.25 -17.19
N ARG A 25 -2.41 -0.38 -18.51
CA ARG A 25 -2.75 -1.62 -19.20
C ARG A 25 -2.09 -1.67 -20.58
N GLU A 26 -1.91 -2.87 -21.08
CA GLU A 26 -1.54 -3.08 -22.49
C GLU A 26 -2.81 -3.25 -23.34
N ASN A 27 -2.86 -2.54 -24.45
CA ASN A 27 -3.91 -2.67 -25.44
C ASN A 27 -3.26 -2.96 -26.81
N GLY A 28 -3.12 -4.23 -27.14
CA GLY A 28 -2.29 -4.71 -28.23
C GLY A 28 -0.82 -4.38 -27.99
N LYS A 29 -0.22 -3.57 -28.87
CA LYS A 29 1.18 -3.11 -28.74
C LYS A 29 1.32 -1.75 -28.04
N HIS A 30 0.25 -1.24 -27.45
CA HIS A 30 0.23 0.11 -26.90
C HIS A 30 0.06 0.09 -25.39
N LEU A 31 0.88 0.86 -24.72
CA LEU A 31 0.71 1.17 -23.31
C LEU A 31 -0.34 2.28 -23.16
N GLU A 32 -1.37 2.02 -22.35
CA GLU A 32 -2.41 2.97 -21.97
C GLU A 32 -2.37 3.22 -20.46
N VAL A 33 -2.70 4.44 -20.07
CA VAL A 33 -2.78 4.87 -18.68
C VAL A 33 -4.12 5.55 -18.41
N LEU A 34 -4.57 5.43 -17.15
CA LEU A 34 -5.82 6.01 -16.68
C LEU A 34 -5.56 7.39 -16.09
N LEU A 35 -6.26 8.39 -16.60
CA LEU A 35 -6.22 9.76 -16.10
C LEU A 35 -7.61 10.21 -15.66
N VAL A 36 -7.64 11.22 -14.77
CA VAL A 36 -8.87 11.84 -14.27
C VAL A 36 -8.89 13.33 -14.60
N HIS A 37 -10.09 13.84 -14.91
CA HIS A 37 -10.35 15.28 -15.05
C HIS A 37 -11.02 15.81 -13.77
N ARG A 38 -10.48 16.95 -13.27
CA ARG A 38 -10.96 17.62 -12.07
C ARG A 38 -11.60 18.97 -12.45
N PRO A 39 -12.93 19.06 -12.52
CA PRO A 39 -13.61 20.26 -13.03
C PRO A 39 -13.31 21.52 -12.22
N ARG A 40 -13.08 21.38 -10.91
CA ARG A 40 -12.72 22.52 -10.04
C ARG A 40 -11.44 23.23 -10.45
N TYR A 41 -10.49 22.49 -11.05
CA TYR A 41 -9.16 23.00 -11.43
C TYR A 41 -9.02 23.06 -12.95
N ASP A 42 -9.98 22.52 -13.69
CA ASP A 42 -9.94 22.32 -15.14
C ASP A 42 -8.62 21.66 -15.57
N ASP A 43 -8.26 20.58 -14.87
CA ASP A 43 -6.99 19.88 -15.10
C ASP A 43 -7.17 18.35 -15.27
N TRP A 44 -6.22 17.77 -16.00
CA TRP A 44 -6.03 16.34 -16.12
C TRP A 44 -4.81 15.89 -15.33
N SER A 45 -5.00 14.88 -14.49
CA SER A 45 -3.94 14.39 -13.60
C SER A 45 -4.02 12.89 -13.36
N ILE A 46 -2.97 12.35 -12.74
CA ILE A 46 -2.95 11.00 -12.18
C ILE A 46 -3.87 10.98 -10.94
N PRO A 47 -4.78 9.97 -10.81
CA PRO A 47 -5.70 9.86 -9.68
C PRO A 47 -4.93 9.77 -8.34
N LYS A 48 -5.34 10.57 -7.35
CA LYS A 48 -4.66 10.68 -6.05
C LYS A 48 -5.45 11.50 -5.04
N GLY A 49 -5.30 11.19 -3.78
CA GLY A 49 -5.87 12.01 -2.72
C GLY A 49 -5.10 11.98 -1.40
N LYS A 50 -5.70 12.53 -0.36
CA LYS A 50 -5.06 12.69 0.95
C LYS A 50 -5.12 11.40 1.76
N VAL A 51 -4.03 11.12 2.47
CA VAL A 51 -3.99 10.02 3.44
C VAL A 51 -4.89 10.37 4.63
N GLU A 52 -5.80 9.47 4.96
CA GLU A 52 -6.70 9.57 6.09
C GLU A 52 -6.01 9.19 7.43
N PRO A 53 -6.59 9.56 8.59
CA PRO A 53 -6.08 9.11 9.87
C PRO A 53 -6.00 7.58 9.95
N CYS A 54 -4.88 7.08 10.47
CA CYS A 54 -4.59 5.64 10.59
C CYS A 54 -4.49 4.85 9.27
N GLU A 55 -4.50 5.53 8.14
CA GLU A 55 -4.34 4.93 6.81
C GLU A 55 -2.86 4.88 6.39
N SER A 56 -2.46 3.81 5.70
CA SER A 56 -1.17 3.74 5.04
C SER A 56 -1.20 4.43 3.67
N VAL A 57 -0.07 4.97 3.22
CA VAL A 57 0.02 5.57 1.87
C VAL A 57 -0.34 4.56 0.76
N ARG A 58 -0.12 3.26 0.97
CA ARG A 58 -0.46 2.19 0.02
C ARG A 58 -1.97 1.99 -0.06
N THR A 59 -2.62 1.92 1.08
CA THR A 59 -4.08 1.81 1.20
C THR A 59 -4.77 3.04 0.61
N CYS A 60 -4.25 4.22 0.92
CA CYS A 60 -4.72 5.48 0.35
C CYS A 60 -4.66 5.47 -1.18
N ALA A 61 -3.55 5.04 -1.79
CA ALA A 61 -3.45 4.98 -3.25
C ALA A 61 -4.53 4.09 -3.87
N VAL A 62 -4.80 2.92 -3.27
CA VAL A 62 -5.84 2.00 -3.75
C VAL A 62 -7.24 2.59 -3.55
N ARG A 63 -7.52 3.18 -2.39
CA ARG A 63 -8.81 3.80 -2.09
C ARG A 63 -9.11 4.98 -3.02
N GLU A 64 -8.18 5.92 -3.14
CA GLU A 64 -8.36 7.12 -3.94
C GLU A 64 -8.58 6.81 -5.43
N VAL A 65 -7.81 5.87 -5.99
CA VAL A 65 -8.06 5.45 -7.38
C VAL A 65 -9.44 4.80 -7.53
N ALA A 66 -9.85 3.96 -6.59
CA ALA A 66 -11.16 3.34 -6.65
C ALA A 66 -12.30 4.36 -6.48
N GLU A 67 -12.13 5.38 -5.61
CA GLU A 67 -13.09 6.48 -5.43
C GLU A 67 -13.19 7.37 -6.68
N GLU A 68 -12.04 7.78 -7.23
CA GLU A 68 -11.99 8.71 -8.36
C GLU A 68 -12.32 8.06 -9.71
N THR A 69 -12.08 6.74 -9.86
CA THR A 69 -12.18 6.08 -11.18
C THR A 69 -13.12 4.87 -11.22
N GLY A 70 -13.52 4.32 -10.08
CA GLY A 70 -14.23 3.05 -9.97
C GLY A 70 -13.35 1.81 -10.23
N VAL A 71 -12.07 1.98 -10.56
CA VAL A 71 -11.17 0.88 -10.93
C VAL A 71 -10.53 0.27 -9.70
N GLN A 72 -10.64 -1.04 -9.55
CA GLN A 72 -9.87 -1.82 -8.57
C GLN A 72 -8.49 -2.12 -9.15
N LEU A 73 -7.45 -1.89 -8.38
CA LEU A 73 -6.07 -2.03 -8.83
C LEU A 73 -5.21 -2.91 -7.91
N ILE A 74 -4.07 -3.33 -8.42
CA ILE A 74 -2.98 -3.95 -7.65
C ILE A 74 -1.74 -3.08 -7.84
N LEU A 75 -1.13 -2.68 -6.71
CA LEU A 75 0.10 -1.90 -6.71
C LEU A 75 1.28 -2.75 -7.21
N GLY A 76 2.04 -2.20 -8.14
CA GLY A 76 3.30 -2.72 -8.60
C GLY A 76 4.49 -1.95 -8.02
N GLN A 77 5.41 -1.53 -8.89
CA GLN A 77 6.60 -0.79 -8.50
C GLN A 77 6.27 0.60 -7.97
N PRO A 78 6.95 1.07 -6.90
CA PRO A 78 6.87 2.45 -6.48
C PRO A 78 7.51 3.35 -7.55
N LEU A 79 6.85 4.47 -7.84
CA LEU A 79 7.38 5.56 -8.66
C LEU A 79 7.94 6.67 -7.77
N SER A 80 8.59 7.64 -8.38
CA SER A 80 9.14 8.80 -7.70
C SER A 80 8.09 9.57 -6.89
N ARG A 81 8.50 10.10 -5.74
CA ARG A 81 7.62 10.96 -4.92
C ARG A 81 7.61 12.37 -5.46
N VAL A 82 6.44 12.97 -5.45
CA VAL A 82 6.27 14.37 -5.86
C VAL A 82 6.11 15.27 -4.64
N HIS A 83 6.83 16.37 -4.61
CA HIS A 83 6.79 17.33 -3.53
C HIS A 83 6.46 18.73 -4.08
N TYR A 84 5.44 19.38 -3.53
CA TYR A 84 5.10 20.76 -3.86
C TYR A 84 4.49 21.50 -2.69
N LYS A 85 4.42 22.85 -2.81
CA LYS A 85 3.73 23.70 -1.84
C LYS A 85 2.27 23.87 -2.25
N ILE A 86 1.37 23.78 -1.29
CA ILE A 86 -0.06 24.08 -1.48
C ILE A 86 -0.37 25.52 -1.03
N ALA A 87 -1.57 26.01 -1.37
CA ALA A 87 -1.95 27.42 -1.19
C ALA A 87 -1.82 27.96 0.25
N ASP A 88 -1.99 27.11 1.26
CA ASP A 88 -1.81 27.46 2.67
C ASP A 88 -0.33 27.52 3.13
N GLY A 89 0.61 27.31 2.20
CA GLY A 89 2.05 27.29 2.46
C GLY A 89 2.58 25.96 3.03
N SER A 90 1.73 24.97 3.27
CA SER A 90 2.13 23.63 3.68
C SER A 90 2.85 22.91 2.55
N ARG A 91 3.68 21.91 2.90
CA ARG A 91 4.25 20.98 1.92
C ARG A 91 3.28 19.83 1.69
N LYS A 92 3.08 19.46 0.42
CA LYS A 92 2.41 18.21 0.05
C LYS A 92 3.45 17.22 -0.46
N GLU A 93 3.42 16.00 0.05
CA GLU A 93 4.22 14.86 -0.39
C GLU A 93 3.25 13.82 -0.95
N VAL A 94 3.40 13.48 -2.22
CA VAL A 94 2.55 12.51 -2.90
C VAL A 94 3.37 11.28 -3.24
N HIS A 95 2.90 10.11 -2.80
CA HIS A 95 3.49 8.80 -3.10
C HIS A 95 2.75 8.19 -4.28
N TYR A 96 3.49 7.69 -5.27
CA TYR A 96 2.93 7.05 -6.44
C TYR A 96 3.44 5.64 -6.67
N TRP A 97 2.63 4.83 -7.31
CA TRP A 97 2.95 3.49 -7.78
C TRP A 97 2.52 3.32 -9.24
N ALA A 98 3.25 2.54 -10.00
CA ALA A 98 2.69 1.87 -11.16
C ALA A 98 1.70 0.81 -10.66
N ALA A 99 0.52 0.71 -11.28
CA ALA A 99 -0.50 -0.22 -10.83
C ALA A 99 -1.24 -0.83 -12.01
N ARG A 100 -1.65 -2.10 -11.86
CA ARG A 100 -2.51 -2.79 -12.83
C ARG A 100 -3.94 -2.87 -12.35
N VAL A 101 -4.88 -3.00 -13.29
CA VAL A 101 -6.26 -3.35 -12.94
C VAL A 101 -6.26 -4.72 -12.26
N ALA A 102 -6.96 -4.84 -11.14
CA ALA A 102 -7.11 -6.12 -10.46
C ALA A 102 -8.00 -7.06 -11.30
N PRO A 103 -7.70 -8.37 -11.34
CA PRO A 103 -8.62 -9.35 -11.92
C PRO A 103 -9.99 -9.33 -11.21
N ASP A 104 -11.07 -9.63 -11.94
CA ASP A 104 -12.44 -9.61 -11.41
C ASP A 104 -12.63 -10.52 -10.18
N ALA A 105 -11.97 -11.68 -10.16
CA ALA A 105 -12.03 -12.65 -9.04
C ALA A 105 -10.86 -12.49 -8.06
N SER A 106 -10.31 -11.30 -7.89
CA SER A 106 -9.15 -11.10 -7.00
C SER A 106 -9.52 -11.25 -5.53
N ALA A 107 -8.92 -12.24 -4.86
CA ALA A 107 -9.01 -12.44 -3.40
C ALA A 107 -8.61 -11.17 -2.63
N ALA A 108 -7.61 -10.45 -3.11
CA ALA A 108 -7.17 -9.21 -2.51
C ALA A 108 -8.24 -8.10 -2.57
N VAL A 109 -9.05 -8.05 -3.64
CA VAL A 109 -10.17 -7.11 -3.74
C VAL A 109 -11.28 -7.48 -2.74
N ALA A 110 -11.56 -8.77 -2.56
CA ALA A 110 -12.52 -9.24 -1.56
C ALA A 110 -12.14 -8.84 -0.12
N ALA A 111 -10.84 -8.72 0.17
CA ALA A 111 -10.34 -8.28 1.48
C ALA A 111 -10.42 -6.75 1.72
N ARG A 112 -10.90 -5.97 0.75
CA ARG A 112 -10.99 -4.49 0.85
C ARG A 112 -12.35 -4.05 1.36
N CYS A 113 -12.34 -2.91 2.05
CA CYS A 113 -13.59 -2.22 2.36
C CYS A 113 -14.16 -1.59 1.07
N ALA A 114 -15.48 -1.56 0.98
CA ALA A 114 -16.15 -0.79 -0.08
C ALA A 114 -15.82 0.70 0.05
N VAL A 115 -15.60 1.35 -1.08
CA VAL A 115 -15.34 2.79 -1.13
C VAL A 115 -16.54 3.53 -1.73
N LYS A 116 -16.69 4.79 -1.34
CA LYS A 116 -17.71 5.66 -1.91
C LYS A 116 -17.13 6.36 -3.14
N PRO A 117 -17.80 6.29 -4.31
CA PRO A 117 -17.34 7.02 -5.49
C PRO A 117 -17.20 8.52 -5.24
N ALA A 118 -16.17 9.12 -5.82
CA ALA A 118 -16.00 10.56 -5.83
C ALA A 118 -17.21 11.26 -6.49
N SER A 119 -17.51 12.47 -6.05
CA SER A 119 -18.60 13.24 -6.64
C SER A 119 -18.21 13.77 -8.04
N THR A 120 -19.20 13.97 -8.91
CA THR A 120 -18.98 14.61 -10.22
C THR A 120 -18.45 16.05 -10.13
N LYS A 121 -18.56 16.69 -8.97
CA LYS A 121 -17.94 17.99 -8.70
C LYS A 121 -16.42 17.88 -8.43
N GLU A 122 -15.96 16.69 -8.10
CA GLU A 122 -14.55 16.41 -7.85
C GLU A 122 -13.90 15.79 -9.07
N ILE A 123 -14.51 14.76 -9.65
CA ILE A 123 -14.07 14.07 -10.86
C ILE A 123 -15.25 13.97 -11.81
N ASP A 124 -15.15 14.53 -13.01
CA ASP A 124 -16.18 14.48 -14.06
C ASP A 124 -15.72 13.77 -15.34
N GLY A 125 -14.44 13.41 -15.42
CA GLY A 125 -13.87 12.65 -16.54
C GLY A 125 -12.87 11.61 -16.09
N VAL A 126 -12.98 10.40 -16.65
CA VAL A 126 -12.03 9.29 -16.45
C VAL A 126 -11.75 8.69 -17.83
N GLU A 127 -10.48 8.74 -18.27
CA GLU A 127 -10.12 8.29 -19.62
C GLU A 127 -8.88 7.37 -19.62
N TRP A 128 -8.98 6.29 -20.40
CA TRP A 128 -7.82 5.50 -20.79
C TRP A 128 -7.17 6.12 -22.01
N LEU A 129 -5.93 6.53 -21.90
CA LEU A 129 -5.20 7.21 -22.96
C LEU A 129 -3.89 6.49 -23.26
N ARG A 130 -3.57 6.33 -24.55
CA ARG A 130 -2.23 5.94 -24.98
C ARG A 130 -1.21 6.94 -24.46
N VAL A 131 -0.02 6.48 -24.08
CA VAL A 131 1.05 7.29 -23.46
C VAL A 131 1.29 8.61 -24.18
N GLY A 132 1.36 8.61 -25.53
CA GLY A 132 1.58 9.83 -26.31
C GLY A 132 0.44 10.87 -26.17
N HIS A 133 -0.81 10.42 -26.05
CA HIS A 133 -1.96 11.29 -25.80
C HIS A 133 -2.02 11.71 -24.33
N ALA A 134 -1.76 10.79 -23.40
CA ALA A 134 -1.72 11.08 -21.97
C ALA A 134 -0.67 12.17 -21.65
N ARG A 135 0.54 12.10 -22.27
CA ARG A 135 1.59 13.11 -22.08
C ARG A 135 1.15 14.52 -22.52
N LYS A 136 0.35 14.62 -23.59
CA LYS A 136 -0.21 15.91 -24.05
C LYS A 136 -1.37 16.39 -23.19
N ARG A 137 -2.16 15.47 -22.63
CA ARG A 137 -3.35 15.77 -21.82
C ARG A 137 -2.98 16.18 -20.42
N LEU A 138 -1.94 15.59 -19.81
CA LEU A 138 -1.50 15.89 -18.45
C LEU A 138 -1.13 17.37 -18.28
N THR A 139 -1.74 18.01 -17.29
CA THR A 139 -1.59 19.43 -17.02
C THR A 139 -0.24 19.73 -16.35
N TYR A 140 0.23 18.88 -15.45
CA TYR A 140 1.41 19.15 -14.63
C TYR A 140 2.67 18.45 -15.17
N SER A 141 3.82 19.13 -15.07
CA SER A 141 5.12 18.56 -15.49
C SER A 141 5.48 17.33 -14.68
N TYR A 142 5.29 17.36 -13.37
CA TYR A 142 5.61 16.23 -12.49
C TYR A 142 4.78 14.98 -12.79
N ASP A 143 3.53 15.10 -13.27
CA ASP A 143 2.74 13.96 -13.72
C ASP A 143 3.30 13.41 -15.06
N ARG A 144 3.82 14.27 -15.92
CA ARG A 144 4.52 13.85 -17.15
C ARG A 144 5.86 13.17 -16.87
N ASP A 145 6.57 13.58 -15.82
CA ASP A 145 7.81 12.94 -15.39
C ASP A 145 7.53 11.52 -14.86
N LEU A 146 6.48 11.34 -14.04
CA LEU A 146 6.02 10.03 -13.59
C LEU A 146 5.58 9.12 -14.75
N LEU A 147 4.91 9.70 -15.76
CA LEU A 147 4.56 8.97 -16.97
C LEU A 147 5.81 8.55 -17.76
N GLY A 148 6.87 9.36 -17.77
CA GLY A 148 8.17 9.02 -18.34
C GLY A 148 8.79 7.82 -17.63
N GLU A 149 8.84 7.87 -16.29
CA GLU A 149 9.37 6.77 -15.46
C GLU A 149 8.60 5.45 -15.71
N LEU A 150 7.27 5.51 -15.85
CA LEU A 150 6.46 4.34 -16.18
C LEU A 150 6.81 3.77 -17.57
N VAL A 151 7.04 4.63 -18.56
CA VAL A 151 7.42 4.23 -19.92
C VAL A 151 8.79 3.57 -19.91
N ASP A 152 9.76 4.13 -19.20
CA ASP A 152 11.11 3.56 -19.08
C ASP A 152 11.03 2.14 -18.45
N LEU A 153 10.20 1.95 -17.42
CA LEU A 153 9.96 0.63 -16.84
C LEU A 153 9.32 -0.35 -17.82
N TRP A 154 8.43 0.12 -18.69
CA TRP A 154 7.79 -0.71 -19.70
C TRP A 154 8.77 -1.11 -20.82
N GLU A 155 9.55 -0.16 -21.34
CA GLU A 155 10.55 -0.40 -22.37
C GLU A 155 11.68 -1.33 -21.90
N ASP A 156 12.03 -1.24 -20.60
CA ASP A 156 13.00 -2.13 -19.96
C ASP A 156 12.42 -3.52 -19.62
N GLY A 157 11.12 -3.78 -19.87
CA GLY A 157 10.45 -5.03 -19.50
C GLY A 157 10.29 -5.23 -17.97
N LYS A 158 10.37 -4.14 -17.20
CA LYS A 158 10.33 -4.16 -15.72
C LYS A 158 8.98 -3.73 -15.15
N LEU A 159 8.01 -3.37 -15.99
CA LEU A 159 6.71 -2.87 -15.54
C LEU A 159 5.79 -4.01 -15.10
N ASP A 160 5.75 -5.12 -15.84
CA ASP A 160 4.97 -6.29 -15.48
C ASP A 160 5.73 -7.16 -14.48
N THR A 161 5.46 -6.95 -13.21
CA THR A 161 6.09 -7.65 -12.09
C THR A 161 5.06 -8.25 -11.16
N TRP A 162 5.45 -9.28 -10.41
CA TRP A 162 4.70 -9.80 -9.28
C TRP A 162 5.36 -9.38 -7.97
N THR A 163 4.58 -9.31 -6.90
CA THR A 163 5.07 -8.83 -5.60
C THR A 163 5.28 -10.00 -4.65
N LEU A 164 6.50 -10.13 -4.12
CA LEU A 164 6.80 -10.98 -2.97
C LEU A 164 6.82 -10.13 -1.70
N VAL A 165 5.93 -10.44 -0.75
CA VAL A 165 5.87 -9.76 0.53
C VAL A 165 6.44 -10.65 1.62
N LEU A 166 7.56 -10.26 2.21
CA LEU A 166 8.16 -10.93 3.37
C LEU A 166 7.64 -10.29 4.65
N VAL A 167 6.94 -11.08 5.47
CA VAL A 167 6.32 -10.62 6.71
C VAL A 167 6.98 -11.28 7.90
N ARG A 168 7.56 -10.48 8.82
CA ARG A 168 7.92 -10.97 10.15
C ARG A 168 6.66 -10.99 11.02
N HIS A 169 6.51 -12.02 11.86
CA HIS A 169 5.38 -12.12 12.78
C HIS A 169 5.21 -10.85 13.64
N GLY A 170 3.98 -10.54 14.01
CA GLY A 170 3.61 -9.46 14.90
C GLY A 170 4.28 -9.62 16.29
N ARG A 171 4.07 -8.63 17.17
CA ARG A 171 4.63 -8.69 18.52
C ARG A 171 4.04 -9.87 19.30
N ALA A 172 4.88 -10.84 19.61
CA ALA A 172 4.51 -11.99 20.42
C ALA A 172 4.75 -11.73 21.91
N VAL A 173 4.09 -12.50 22.78
CA VAL A 173 4.37 -12.52 24.22
C VAL A 173 5.87 -12.79 24.43
N LYS A 174 6.51 -12.09 25.35
CA LYS A 174 7.95 -12.26 25.62
C LYS A 174 8.25 -13.68 26.08
N ARG A 175 9.33 -14.31 25.56
CA ARG A 175 9.77 -15.65 25.97
C ARG A 175 9.94 -15.77 27.49
N SER A 176 10.52 -14.76 28.15
CA SER A 176 10.69 -14.74 29.60
C SER A 176 9.41 -14.73 30.41
N VAL A 177 8.30 -14.31 29.81
CA VAL A 177 6.96 -14.34 30.43
C VAL A 177 6.27 -15.67 30.11
N TRP A 178 6.40 -16.11 28.85
CA TRP A 178 5.74 -17.31 28.33
C TRP A 178 6.30 -18.60 28.99
N ASN A 179 7.61 -18.66 29.20
CA ASN A 179 8.33 -19.85 29.73
C ASN A 179 8.40 -19.89 31.27
N ARG A 180 7.69 -19.03 32.00
CA ARG A 180 7.69 -19.03 33.49
C ARG A 180 7.15 -20.30 34.14
N PRO A 181 6.10 -20.96 33.62
CA PRO A 181 5.66 -22.25 34.17
C PRO A 181 6.68 -23.34 33.86
N LYS A 182 7.22 -23.99 34.90
CA LYS A 182 8.32 -24.95 34.84
C LYS A 182 8.00 -26.31 34.18
N GLU A 183 6.75 -26.56 33.80
CA GLU A 183 6.26 -27.89 33.40
C GLU A 183 5.94 -28.01 31.91
N ARG A 184 6.35 -27.05 31.08
CA ARG A 184 6.05 -27.07 29.65
C ARG A 184 7.24 -27.57 28.82
N ASP A 185 6.94 -28.38 27.83
CA ASP A 185 7.86 -28.71 26.75
C ASP A 185 8.26 -27.44 25.99
N LYS A 186 9.54 -27.11 25.96
CA LYS A 186 10.04 -25.89 25.33
C LYS A 186 9.71 -25.80 23.83
N GLU A 187 9.70 -26.90 23.13
CA GLU A 187 9.42 -26.93 21.70
C GLU A 187 7.93 -26.66 21.43
N THR A 188 7.07 -27.39 22.12
CA THR A 188 5.62 -27.20 22.05
C THR A 188 5.22 -25.82 22.56
N ASP A 189 5.87 -25.35 23.62
CA ASP A 189 5.61 -24.05 24.23
C ASP A 189 5.96 -22.88 23.27
N GLU A 190 7.11 -22.97 22.60
CA GLU A 190 7.50 -21.95 21.62
C GLU A 190 6.60 -21.96 20.37
N ALA A 191 6.17 -23.11 19.90
CA ALA A 191 5.25 -23.24 18.78
C ALA A 191 3.87 -22.64 19.08
N THR A 192 3.41 -22.73 20.33
CA THR A 192 2.09 -22.22 20.76
C THR A 192 2.14 -20.80 21.32
N ARG A 193 3.31 -20.16 21.40
CA ARG A 193 3.47 -18.80 21.90
C ARG A 193 2.69 -17.78 21.04
N PRO A 194 1.69 -17.06 21.62
CA PRO A 194 0.77 -16.22 20.87
C PRO A 194 1.33 -14.80 20.62
N LEU A 195 0.63 -14.06 19.76
CA LEU A 195 0.77 -12.62 19.68
C LEU A 195 0.32 -11.95 20.99
N THR A 196 0.82 -10.73 21.25
CA THR A 196 0.23 -9.88 22.29
C THR A 196 -1.11 -9.34 21.82
N HIS A 197 -2.08 -9.30 22.74
CA HIS A 197 -3.43 -8.85 22.42
C HIS A 197 -3.47 -7.39 21.93
N ASP A 198 -2.71 -6.51 22.58
CA ASP A 198 -2.68 -5.06 22.28
C ASP A 198 -1.99 -4.72 20.93
N GLN A 199 -0.69 -5.03 20.83
CA GLN A 199 0.12 -4.62 19.68
C GLN A 199 0.25 -5.70 18.61
N GLY A 200 0.31 -6.97 19.00
CA GLY A 200 0.48 -8.09 18.08
C GLY A 200 -0.72 -8.26 17.18
N GLU A 201 -1.90 -8.42 17.75
CA GLU A 201 -3.15 -8.59 17.01
C GLU A 201 -3.56 -7.32 16.24
N THR A 202 -3.34 -6.14 16.84
CA THR A 202 -3.62 -4.87 16.16
C THR A 202 -2.78 -4.72 14.90
N ARG A 203 -1.49 -5.10 14.94
CA ARG A 203 -0.62 -5.08 13.76
C ARG A 203 -1.02 -6.13 12.73
N ALA A 204 -1.44 -7.33 13.16
CA ALA A 204 -1.95 -8.35 12.24
C ALA A 204 -3.17 -7.84 11.46
N ARG A 205 -4.13 -7.20 12.15
CA ARG A 205 -5.28 -6.56 11.48
C ARG A 205 -4.87 -5.41 10.55
N ALA A 206 -3.89 -4.60 10.94
CA ALA A 206 -3.38 -3.49 10.11
C ALA A 206 -2.65 -3.96 8.84
N LEU A 207 -2.20 -5.22 8.76
CA LEU A 207 -1.62 -5.79 7.55
C LEU A 207 -2.66 -6.07 6.46
N VAL A 208 -3.93 -6.32 6.82
CA VAL A 208 -4.98 -6.70 5.87
C VAL A 208 -5.04 -5.74 4.67
N PRO A 209 -5.26 -4.43 4.83
CA PRO A 209 -5.34 -3.52 3.70
C PRO A 209 -4.00 -3.35 2.95
N ILE A 210 -2.87 -3.58 3.61
CA ILE A 210 -1.54 -3.50 2.97
C ILE A 210 -1.32 -4.69 2.04
N LEU A 211 -1.60 -5.91 2.50
CA LEU A 211 -1.48 -7.12 1.67
C LEU A 211 -2.48 -7.09 0.52
N ALA A 212 -3.70 -6.61 0.78
CA ALA A 212 -4.71 -6.40 -0.24
C ALA A 212 -4.27 -5.38 -1.31
N ALA A 213 -3.54 -4.32 -0.94
CA ALA A 213 -3.05 -3.32 -1.90
C ALA A 213 -2.06 -3.93 -2.91
N TYR A 214 -1.27 -4.91 -2.50
CA TYR A 214 -0.31 -5.61 -3.36
C TYR A 214 -0.87 -6.87 -4.03
N GLY A 215 -2.16 -7.15 -3.90
CA GLY A 215 -2.79 -8.26 -4.61
C GLY A 215 -2.33 -9.65 -4.14
N VAL A 216 -1.98 -9.81 -2.86
CA VAL A 216 -1.51 -11.10 -2.33
C VAL A 216 -2.59 -12.16 -2.52
N GLY A 217 -2.33 -13.16 -3.35
CA GLY A 217 -3.25 -14.27 -3.66
C GLY A 217 -2.84 -15.62 -3.05
N ARG A 218 -1.69 -15.68 -2.39
CA ARG A 218 -1.18 -16.89 -1.73
C ARG A 218 -0.45 -16.53 -0.46
N VAL A 219 -0.68 -17.26 0.62
CA VAL A 219 -0.05 -17.00 1.91
C VAL A 219 0.62 -18.27 2.42
N LEU A 220 1.96 -18.22 2.51
CA LEU A 220 2.77 -19.30 3.09
C LEU A 220 3.33 -18.82 4.43
N THR A 221 3.19 -19.60 5.49
CA THR A 221 3.61 -19.23 6.84
C THR A 221 4.27 -20.38 7.60
N SER A 222 5.04 -20.07 8.62
CA SER A 222 5.45 -21.04 9.62
C SER A 222 4.23 -21.59 10.38
N PRO A 223 4.20 -22.88 10.77
CA PRO A 223 3.10 -23.44 11.56
C PRO A 223 3.01 -22.86 13.00
N TRP A 224 3.98 -22.08 13.44
CA TRP A 224 3.99 -21.51 14.77
C TRP A 224 2.88 -20.47 14.95
N LYS A 225 2.16 -20.56 16.08
CA LYS A 225 0.96 -19.77 16.36
C LYS A 225 1.12 -18.27 16.06
N ARG A 226 2.18 -17.63 16.52
CA ARG A 226 2.42 -16.20 16.27
C ARG A 226 2.56 -15.84 14.80
N CYS A 227 3.08 -16.76 13.98
CA CYS A 227 3.21 -16.55 12.53
C CYS A 227 1.87 -16.69 11.85
N VAL A 228 1.13 -17.77 12.16
CA VAL A 228 -0.23 -17.99 11.68
C VAL A 228 -1.14 -16.83 12.08
N ASP A 229 -1.19 -16.46 13.37
CA ASP A 229 -2.03 -15.37 13.87
C ASP A 229 -1.70 -14.00 13.23
N THR A 230 -0.49 -13.82 12.69
CA THR A 230 -0.10 -12.57 12.01
C THR A 230 -0.79 -12.42 10.66
N VAL A 231 -0.95 -13.50 9.91
CA VAL A 231 -1.46 -13.47 8.54
C VAL A 231 -2.89 -14.00 8.41
N ALA A 232 -3.39 -14.69 9.42
CA ALA A 232 -4.76 -15.23 9.45
C ALA A 232 -5.86 -14.18 9.21
N PRO A 233 -5.78 -12.94 9.76
CA PRO A 233 -6.80 -11.92 9.48
C PRO A 233 -6.89 -11.58 7.99
N TYR A 234 -5.76 -11.55 7.28
CA TYR A 234 -5.75 -11.32 5.84
C TYR A 234 -6.31 -12.50 5.07
N ALA A 235 -5.84 -13.71 5.37
CA ALA A 235 -6.31 -14.93 4.71
C ALA A 235 -7.84 -15.07 4.83
N ALA A 236 -8.38 -14.85 6.05
CA ALA A 236 -9.82 -14.87 6.28
C ALA A 236 -10.57 -13.80 5.47
N ALA A 237 -10.07 -12.56 5.44
CA ALA A 237 -10.69 -11.47 4.68
C ALA A 237 -10.64 -11.69 3.17
N ALA A 238 -9.59 -12.34 2.67
CA ALA A 238 -9.36 -12.63 1.26
C ALA A 238 -9.97 -13.97 0.80
N GLY A 239 -10.52 -14.78 1.71
CA GLY A 239 -11.00 -16.13 1.40
C GLY A 239 -9.91 -17.08 0.95
N LEU A 240 -8.69 -16.94 1.49
CA LEU A 240 -7.53 -17.75 1.15
C LEU A 240 -7.25 -18.81 2.22
N ASP A 241 -6.82 -19.97 1.78
CA ASP A 241 -6.24 -20.97 2.68
C ASP A 241 -4.82 -20.58 3.09
N LEU A 242 -4.47 -20.87 4.34
CA LEU A 242 -3.12 -20.71 4.85
C LEU A 242 -2.30 -21.96 4.59
N GLU A 243 -1.24 -21.81 3.81
CA GLU A 243 -0.25 -22.87 3.62
C GLU A 243 0.82 -22.77 4.72
N THR A 244 1.11 -23.89 5.38
CA THR A 244 2.15 -23.94 6.40
C THR A 244 3.37 -24.72 5.93
N ALA A 245 4.57 -24.22 6.25
CA ALA A 245 5.83 -24.90 5.96
C ALA A 245 6.72 -24.93 7.21
N GLY A 246 7.11 -26.15 7.63
CA GLY A 246 8.03 -26.37 8.75
C GLY A 246 9.39 -25.73 8.54
N ALA A 247 9.85 -25.66 7.28
CA ALA A 247 11.10 -24.98 6.91
C ALA A 247 11.15 -23.47 7.26
N LEU A 248 10.00 -22.85 7.54
CA LEU A 248 9.92 -21.45 8.00
C LEU A 248 9.98 -21.30 9.53
N THR A 249 10.31 -22.35 10.26
CA THR A 249 10.53 -22.27 11.71
C THR A 249 11.97 -21.86 12.04
N GLU A 250 12.18 -21.22 13.19
CA GLU A 250 13.53 -20.91 13.68
C GLU A 250 14.39 -22.17 13.84
N MET A 251 13.77 -23.33 14.16
CA MET A 251 14.48 -24.59 14.40
C MET A 251 14.99 -25.24 13.12
N ALA A 252 14.25 -25.10 12.01
CA ALA A 252 14.68 -25.66 10.72
C ALA A 252 16.01 -25.04 10.22
N HIS A 253 16.33 -23.82 10.62
CA HIS A 253 17.60 -23.16 10.26
C HIS A 253 18.75 -23.51 11.18
N ALA A 254 18.50 -24.09 12.35
CA ALA A 254 19.56 -24.55 13.25
C ALA A 254 20.16 -25.90 12.81
N GLU A 255 19.46 -26.67 11.99
CA GLU A 255 19.85 -28.00 11.52
C GLU A 255 20.47 -27.99 10.09
N SER A 256 20.40 -26.86 9.38
CA SER A 256 21.03 -26.68 8.06
C SER A 256 21.81 -25.38 8.05
N PRO A 257 23.14 -25.43 8.22
CA PRO A 257 24.00 -24.26 8.09
C PRO A 257 24.11 -23.79 6.64
#